data_166cabfb6cf22498098a2671efcf1775
#
_entry.id   166cabfb6cf22498098a2671efcf1775
#
_cell.length_a   1.000
_cell.length_b   1.000
_cell.length_c   1.000
_cell.angle_alpha   90.00
_cell.angle_beta   90.00
_cell.angle_gamma   90.00
#
_symmetry.space_group_name_H-M   'P 1'
#
loop_
_entity.id
_entity.type
_entity.pdbx_description
1 polymer ?
#
loop_
_entity_poly.entity_id
_entity_poly.type
_entity_poly.pdbx_seq_one_letter_code
_entity_poly.pdbx_strand_id
1 'polypeptide(L)'
;MTLAYPLALTDFWDLLPISTIAMDCAPQLESSGTGAGQQLTRELAPALWRGSVTLGRLTPEEEADAMALVDLVRQSGASFFAYNLARSAPSLDPDGNVLGAATPTIQSISVDRRELTIAGLPANYQLRRGDLVGVTWGAAPARYGLHRIAVASSADATGLTGANEVVPALPAALVTGSGVTLIEPVVKAMMVPGSVRPGTLRRGLVEGIAFDFIQTLR
;
A
#
# COMPACT_ATOMS: atom_id res chain seq x y z
N MET A 1 2.27 5.65 27.34
CA MET A 1 1.67 4.60 26.49
C MET A 1 2.80 4.02 25.67
N THR A 2 3.01 2.70 25.66
CA THR A 2 4.09 2.09 24.85
C THR A 2 3.52 1.88 23.45
N LEU A 3 4.15 2.49 22.43
CA LEU A 3 3.76 2.30 21.05
C LEU A 3 4.07 0.86 20.61
N ALA A 4 3.13 0.22 19.92
CA ALA A 4 3.30 -1.12 19.38
C ALA A 4 3.59 -1.04 17.88
N TYR A 5 4.52 -1.85 17.39
CA TYR A 5 4.83 -1.94 15.96
C TYR A 5 4.11 -3.12 15.32
N PRO A 6 3.59 -2.98 14.09
CA PRO A 6 3.62 -1.77 13.26
C PRO A 6 2.80 -0.63 13.86
N LEU A 7 3.25 0.62 13.73
CA LEU A 7 2.47 1.78 14.15
C LEU A 7 1.17 1.84 13.35
N ALA A 8 0.06 2.10 14.04
CA ALA A 8 -1.23 2.30 13.40
C ALA A 8 -1.23 3.57 12.52
N LEU A 9 -2.18 3.68 11.61
CA LEU A 9 -2.35 4.87 10.77
C LEU A 9 -2.51 6.12 11.63
N THR A 10 -3.39 6.05 12.64
CA THR A 10 -3.68 7.13 13.58
C THR A 10 -2.49 7.54 14.47
N ASP A 11 -1.50 6.66 14.64
CA ASP A 11 -0.33 6.92 15.49
C ASP A 11 0.86 7.47 14.70
N PHE A 12 0.82 7.42 13.38
CA PHE A 12 1.92 7.87 12.54
C PHE A 12 1.46 8.49 11.22
N TRP A 13 0.86 7.72 10.31
CA TRP A 13 0.63 8.13 8.93
C TRP A 13 -0.32 9.30 8.79
N ASP A 14 -1.43 9.27 9.51
CA ASP A 14 -2.46 10.31 9.47
C ASP A 14 -2.07 11.59 10.22
N LEU A 15 -1.04 11.51 11.08
CA LEU A 15 -0.50 12.66 11.78
C LEU A 15 0.51 13.46 10.95
N LEU A 16 1.02 12.87 9.86
CA LEU A 16 2.00 13.53 9.02
C LEU A 16 1.31 14.48 8.02
N PRO A 17 1.72 15.74 7.95
CA PRO A 17 1.19 16.70 6.98
C PRO A 17 1.79 16.46 5.59
N ILE A 18 1.43 15.34 4.99
CA ILE A 18 1.95 14.89 3.70
C ILE A 18 1.42 15.80 2.60
N SER A 19 2.32 16.44 1.85
CA SER A 19 1.97 17.25 0.68
C SER A 19 2.10 16.48 -0.63
N THR A 20 3.05 15.55 -0.70
CA THR A 20 3.29 14.77 -1.90
C THR A 20 3.61 13.33 -1.53
N ILE A 21 2.98 12.41 -2.22
CA ILE A 21 3.26 10.98 -2.12
C ILE A 21 3.39 10.38 -3.52
N ALA A 22 4.43 9.59 -3.72
CA ALA A 22 4.57 8.72 -4.87
C ALA A 22 4.68 7.28 -4.36
N MET A 23 3.81 6.38 -4.85
CA MET A 23 3.88 4.96 -4.54
C MET A 23 3.91 4.16 -5.83
N ASP A 24 4.86 3.25 -5.92
CA ASP A 24 5.00 2.33 -7.05
C ASP A 24 5.31 0.92 -6.57
N CYS A 25 4.86 -0.06 -7.36
CA CYS A 25 5.18 -1.46 -7.14
C CYS A 25 6.39 -1.83 -8.00
N ALA A 26 7.56 -1.87 -7.37
CA ALA A 26 8.82 -2.12 -8.08
C ALA A 26 9.08 -3.62 -8.22
N PRO A 27 9.14 -4.17 -9.45
CA PRO A 27 9.54 -5.55 -9.67
C PRO A 27 11.03 -5.72 -9.32
N GLN A 28 11.36 -6.87 -8.72
CA GLN A 28 12.73 -7.22 -8.42
C GLN A 28 13.27 -8.13 -9.51
N LEU A 29 13.76 -7.52 -10.59
CA LEU A 29 14.22 -8.23 -11.77
C LEU A 29 15.75 -8.12 -11.92
N GLU A 30 16.38 -9.23 -12.30
CA GLU A 30 17.71 -9.25 -12.89
C GLU A 30 17.55 -9.25 -14.42
N SER A 31 18.34 -8.45 -15.09
CA SER A 31 18.33 -8.39 -16.55
C SER A 31 19.73 -8.62 -17.11
N SER A 32 19.82 -9.42 -18.16
CA SER A 32 21.06 -9.71 -18.90
C SER A 32 20.82 -9.55 -20.39
N GLY A 33 21.74 -8.89 -21.07
CA GLY A 33 21.72 -8.76 -22.55
C GLY A 33 22.47 -9.91 -23.21
N THR A 34 21.89 -10.49 -24.26
CA THR A 34 22.59 -11.41 -25.14
C THR A 34 23.33 -10.67 -26.23
N GLY A 35 24.41 -11.24 -26.76
CA GLY A 35 25.14 -10.67 -27.92
C GLY A 35 24.31 -10.52 -29.17
N ALA A 36 23.11 -11.12 -29.23
CA ALA A 36 22.11 -10.99 -30.30
C ALA A 36 21.11 -9.84 -30.07
N GLY A 37 21.30 -9.01 -29.04
CA GLY A 37 20.42 -7.87 -28.72
C GLY A 37 19.13 -8.24 -27.97
N GLN A 38 18.98 -9.48 -27.52
CA GLN A 38 17.83 -9.88 -26.68
C GLN A 38 18.11 -9.62 -25.22
N GLN A 39 17.10 -9.14 -24.52
CA GLN A 39 17.14 -8.95 -23.08
C GLN A 39 16.47 -10.13 -22.38
N LEU A 40 17.19 -10.80 -21.53
CA LEU A 40 16.69 -11.85 -20.65
C LEU A 40 16.39 -11.24 -19.29
N THR A 41 15.20 -11.51 -18.74
CA THR A 41 14.81 -11.05 -17.42
C THR A 41 14.46 -12.23 -16.54
N ARG A 42 14.86 -12.16 -15.27
CA ARG A 42 14.52 -13.13 -14.23
C ARG A 42 13.98 -12.42 -13.02
N GLU A 43 12.86 -12.88 -12.51
CA GLU A 43 12.33 -12.40 -11.23
C GLU A 43 13.14 -13.01 -10.08
N LEU A 44 13.70 -12.17 -9.22
CA LEU A 44 14.52 -12.58 -8.06
C LEU A 44 13.66 -12.73 -6.81
N ALA A 45 12.64 -11.90 -6.65
CA ALA A 45 11.76 -11.89 -5.50
C ALA A 45 10.43 -11.20 -5.86
N PRO A 46 9.38 -11.37 -5.05
CA PRO A 46 8.12 -10.68 -5.24
C PRO A 46 8.29 -9.17 -5.34
N ALA A 47 7.52 -8.54 -6.21
CA ALA A 47 7.49 -7.09 -6.31
C ALA A 47 6.99 -6.48 -4.99
N LEU A 48 7.64 -5.42 -4.55
CA LEU A 48 7.31 -4.71 -3.32
C LEU A 48 6.93 -3.27 -3.62
N TRP A 49 5.95 -2.78 -2.89
CA TRP A 49 5.59 -1.37 -2.93
C TRP A 49 6.69 -0.52 -2.30
N ARG A 50 7.03 0.54 -2.99
CA ARG A 50 7.95 1.58 -2.51
C ARG A 50 7.24 2.90 -2.59
N GLY A 51 7.54 3.79 -1.65
CA GLY A 51 6.98 5.12 -1.68
C GLY A 51 7.99 6.16 -1.27
N SER A 52 7.81 7.35 -1.80
CA SER A 52 8.51 8.57 -1.40
C SER A 52 7.47 9.57 -0.92
N VAL A 53 7.73 10.16 0.22
CA VAL A 53 6.85 11.11 0.89
C VAL A 53 7.58 12.42 1.07
N THR A 54 6.90 13.52 0.78
CA THR A 54 7.36 14.87 1.10
C THR A 54 6.30 15.55 1.97
N LEU A 55 6.72 16.12 3.09
CA LEU A 55 5.85 16.89 3.97
C LEU A 55 5.63 18.29 3.42
N GLY A 56 4.55 18.93 3.85
CA GLY A 56 4.23 20.30 3.54
C GLY A 56 5.21 21.31 4.17
N ARG A 57 4.86 22.56 4.05
CA ARG A 57 5.55 23.65 4.76
C ARG A 57 5.09 23.64 6.21
N LEU A 58 6.01 23.64 7.12
CA LEU A 58 5.77 23.50 8.56
C LEU A 58 6.36 24.68 9.32
N THR A 59 5.72 25.06 10.40
CA THR A 59 6.37 25.88 11.42
C THR A 59 7.46 25.07 12.11
N PRO A 60 8.43 25.70 12.79
CA PRO A 60 9.46 24.97 13.55
C PRO A 60 8.90 24.03 14.63
N GLU A 61 7.74 24.35 15.21
CA GLU A 61 7.08 23.51 16.20
C GLU A 61 6.46 22.26 15.53
N GLU A 62 5.72 22.44 14.44
CA GLU A 62 5.16 21.32 13.65
C GLU A 62 6.27 20.43 13.05
N GLU A 63 7.39 21.03 12.66
CA GLU A 63 8.56 20.29 12.21
C GLU A 63 9.13 19.38 13.29
N ALA A 64 9.28 19.91 14.50
CA ALA A 64 9.78 19.14 15.64
C ALA A 64 8.87 17.94 15.96
N ASP A 65 7.54 18.14 15.92
CA ASP A 65 6.56 17.07 16.11
C ASP A 65 6.65 16.01 15.00
N ALA A 66 6.68 16.44 13.74
CA ALA A 66 6.80 15.54 12.60
C ALA A 66 8.11 14.76 12.61
N MET A 67 9.23 15.41 12.95
CA MET A 67 10.53 14.74 13.05
C MET A 67 10.59 13.75 14.21
N ALA A 68 9.94 14.04 15.33
CA ALA A 68 9.82 13.09 16.44
C ALA A 68 9.09 11.80 16.00
N LEU A 69 8.01 11.92 15.23
CA LEU A 69 7.31 10.77 14.64
C LEU A 69 8.19 10.01 13.65
N VAL A 70 8.91 10.70 12.76
CA VAL A 70 9.84 10.11 11.81
C VAL A 70 10.96 9.34 12.53
N ASP A 71 11.48 9.87 13.62
CA ASP A 71 12.54 9.22 14.41
C ASP A 71 12.09 7.92 15.09
N LEU A 72 10.79 7.79 15.43
CA LEU A 72 10.24 6.51 15.92
C LEU A 72 10.38 5.39 14.90
N VAL A 73 10.14 5.67 13.62
CA VAL A 73 10.17 4.66 12.55
C VAL A 73 11.55 4.50 11.89
N ARG A 74 12.52 5.35 12.23
CA ARG A 74 13.93 5.19 11.81
C ARG A 74 14.67 4.10 12.58
N GLN A 75 14.10 3.64 13.69
CA GLN A 75 14.75 2.62 14.53
C GLN A 75 14.75 1.25 13.82
N SER A 76 15.77 0.45 14.14
CA SER A 76 15.88 -0.90 13.59
C SER A 76 14.68 -1.76 13.98
N GLY A 77 14.05 -2.39 12.99
CA GLY A 77 12.88 -3.24 13.21
C GLY A 77 11.54 -2.49 13.32
N ALA A 78 11.57 -1.17 13.38
CA ALA A 78 10.35 -0.37 13.36
C ALA A 78 9.60 -0.52 12.03
N SER A 79 8.29 -0.56 12.11
CA SER A 79 7.41 -0.64 10.95
C SER A 79 6.12 0.14 11.20
N PHE A 80 5.45 0.53 10.14
CA PHE A 80 4.23 1.33 10.20
C PHE A 80 3.29 0.94 9.07
N PHE A 81 2.03 1.30 9.20
CA PHE A 81 1.06 1.21 8.12
C PHE A 81 1.07 2.50 7.30
N ALA A 82 0.97 2.33 5.99
CA ALA A 82 0.83 3.43 5.04
C ALA A 82 -0.20 3.05 3.96
N TYR A 83 -0.94 4.04 3.48
CA TYR A 83 -1.80 3.90 2.31
C TYR A 83 -1.51 5.03 1.30
N ASN A 84 -1.99 4.86 0.09
CA ASN A 84 -1.81 5.87 -0.95
C ASN A 84 -2.89 6.94 -0.85
N LEU A 85 -2.53 8.14 -0.38
CA LEU A 85 -3.45 9.26 -0.24
C LEU A 85 -4.14 9.67 -1.56
N ALA A 86 -3.47 9.48 -2.70
CA ALA A 86 -4.07 9.77 -4.00
C ALA A 86 -5.07 8.69 -4.46
N ARG A 87 -5.10 7.53 -3.78
CA ARG A 87 -5.96 6.38 -4.08
C ARG A 87 -6.35 5.68 -2.78
N SER A 88 -6.91 6.42 -1.87
CA SER A 88 -7.37 5.90 -0.57
C SER A 88 -8.62 5.05 -0.68
N ALA A 89 -9.38 5.17 -1.79
CA ALA A 89 -10.61 4.44 -2.03
C ALA A 89 -10.75 4.11 -3.53
N PRO A 90 -11.66 3.19 -3.91
CA PRO A 90 -12.01 2.95 -5.30
C PRO A 90 -12.53 4.21 -5.98
N SER A 91 -12.12 4.42 -7.24
CA SER A 91 -12.39 5.67 -7.97
C SER A 91 -13.88 5.96 -8.19
N LEU A 92 -14.75 4.96 -8.09
CA LEU A 92 -16.20 5.12 -8.20
C LEU A 92 -16.91 5.16 -6.83
N ASP A 93 -16.16 5.01 -5.75
CA ASP A 93 -16.66 5.09 -4.37
C ASP A 93 -15.63 5.79 -3.48
N PRO A 94 -15.32 7.08 -3.77
CA PRO A 94 -14.25 7.80 -3.10
C PRO A 94 -14.48 7.98 -1.59
N ASP A 95 -15.73 8.02 -1.18
CA ASP A 95 -16.12 8.21 0.22
C ASP A 95 -16.45 6.89 0.93
N GLY A 96 -16.41 5.74 0.22
CA GLY A 96 -16.77 4.44 0.77
C GLY A 96 -18.25 4.24 1.08
N ASN A 97 -19.10 5.17 0.62
CA ASN A 97 -20.54 5.14 0.93
C ASN A 97 -21.28 4.01 0.22
N VAL A 98 -20.85 3.63 -0.99
CA VAL A 98 -21.44 2.52 -1.75
C VAL A 98 -21.02 1.19 -1.14
N LEU A 99 -19.77 1.06 -0.71
CA LEU A 99 -19.30 -0.12 0.02
C LEU A 99 -20.00 -0.24 1.38
N GLY A 100 -20.17 0.87 2.08
CA GLY A 100 -20.83 0.93 3.37
C GLY A 100 -20.20 0.00 4.40
N ALA A 101 -21.02 -0.81 5.08
CA ALA A 101 -20.59 -1.77 6.09
C ALA A 101 -20.24 -3.16 5.52
N ALA A 102 -20.13 -3.30 4.19
CA ALA A 102 -19.78 -4.57 3.57
C ALA A 102 -18.36 -5.00 3.97
N THR A 103 -18.18 -6.28 4.21
CA THR A 103 -16.88 -6.90 4.57
C THR A 103 -16.48 -7.89 3.48
N PRO A 104 -15.92 -7.40 2.38
CA PRO A 104 -15.56 -8.27 1.26
C PRO A 104 -14.46 -9.26 1.64
N THR A 105 -14.53 -10.43 1.02
CA THR A 105 -13.58 -11.52 1.20
C THR A 105 -13.18 -12.12 -0.14
N ILE A 106 -12.04 -12.79 -0.17
CA ILE A 106 -11.58 -13.51 -1.35
C ILE A 106 -12.41 -14.79 -1.50
N GLN A 107 -13.13 -14.93 -2.62
CA GLN A 107 -13.89 -16.13 -2.95
C GLN A 107 -13.05 -17.19 -3.67
N SER A 108 -12.23 -16.78 -4.62
CA SER A 108 -11.33 -17.69 -5.33
C SER A 108 -10.03 -16.98 -5.74
N ILE A 109 -9.00 -17.79 -5.97
CA ILE A 109 -7.69 -17.34 -6.43
C ILE A 109 -7.28 -18.25 -7.59
N SER A 110 -6.81 -17.67 -8.70
CA SER A 110 -6.28 -18.43 -9.83
C SER A 110 -5.01 -19.21 -9.48
N VAL A 111 -4.73 -20.25 -10.22
CA VAL A 111 -3.55 -21.12 -10.00
C VAL A 111 -2.24 -20.35 -10.20
N ASP A 112 -2.21 -19.42 -11.15
CA ASP A 112 -1.05 -18.56 -11.43
C ASP A 112 -0.93 -17.35 -10.49
N ARG A 113 -1.86 -17.23 -9.53
CA ARG A 113 -1.87 -16.15 -8.52
C ARG A 113 -1.98 -14.73 -9.09
N ARG A 114 -2.51 -14.58 -10.28
CA ARG A 114 -2.70 -13.27 -10.93
C ARG A 114 -4.13 -12.76 -10.86
N GLU A 115 -5.09 -13.64 -10.60
CA GLU A 115 -6.50 -13.29 -10.57
C GLU A 115 -7.13 -13.69 -9.23
N LEU A 116 -8.07 -12.88 -8.78
CA LEU A 116 -8.92 -13.19 -7.64
C LEU A 116 -10.37 -12.79 -7.93
N THR A 117 -11.32 -13.49 -7.29
CA THR A 117 -12.71 -13.06 -7.21
C THR A 117 -13.02 -12.58 -5.79
N ILE A 118 -13.81 -11.54 -5.68
CA ILE A 118 -14.18 -10.92 -4.41
C ILE A 118 -15.68 -11.14 -4.19
N ALA A 119 -16.04 -11.63 -3.01
CA ALA A 119 -17.42 -11.79 -2.58
C ALA A 119 -17.73 -10.86 -1.40
N GLY A 120 -19.02 -10.66 -1.15
CA GLY A 120 -19.48 -9.82 -0.04
C GLY A 120 -19.47 -8.32 -0.35
N LEU A 121 -19.40 -7.97 -1.63
CA LEU A 121 -19.58 -6.59 -2.10
C LEU A 121 -21.08 -6.24 -2.23
N PRO A 122 -21.43 -4.96 -2.22
CA PRO A 122 -22.77 -4.54 -2.63
C PRO A 122 -23.08 -4.98 -4.06
N ALA A 123 -24.36 -5.21 -4.38
CA ALA A 123 -24.80 -5.56 -5.72
C ALA A 123 -24.37 -4.49 -6.73
N ASN A 124 -23.82 -4.94 -7.86
CA ASN A 124 -23.32 -4.09 -8.95
C ASN A 124 -22.17 -3.15 -8.55
N TYR A 125 -21.47 -3.43 -7.44
CA TYR A 125 -20.29 -2.65 -7.04
C TYR A 125 -19.22 -2.71 -8.13
N GLN A 126 -18.66 -1.55 -8.50
CA GLN A 126 -17.75 -1.44 -9.63
C GLN A 126 -16.32 -1.19 -9.15
N LEU A 127 -15.39 -1.96 -9.69
CA LEU A 127 -13.95 -1.78 -9.51
C LEU A 127 -13.33 -1.36 -10.85
N ARG A 128 -12.52 -0.31 -10.83
CA ARG A 128 -11.84 0.21 -12.01
C ARG A 128 -10.40 -0.25 -12.07
N ARG A 129 -9.88 -0.21 -13.29
CA ARG A 129 -8.43 -0.34 -13.50
C ARG A 129 -7.69 0.73 -12.71
N GLY A 130 -6.72 0.30 -11.92
CA GLY A 130 -5.89 1.17 -11.09
C GLY A 130 -6.39 1.32 -9.66
N ASP A 131 -7.60 0.84 -9.31
CA ASP A 131 -8.05 0.77 -7.93
C ASP A 131 -7.14 -0.16 -7.14
N LEU A 132 -6.96 0.15 -5.86
CA LEU A 132 -6.10 -0.60 -4.96
C LEU A 132 -6.94 -1.54 -4.09
N VAL A 133 -6.41 -2.74 -3.87
CA VAL A 133 -7.03 -3.78 -3.05
C VAL A 133 -6.01 -4.22 -2.01
N GLY A 134 -6.35 -4.03 -0.75
CA GLY A 134 -5.62 -4.58 0.38
C GLY A 134 -6.10 -6.00 0.69
N VAL A 135 -5.17 -6.90 0.97
CA VAL A 135 -5.48 -8.26 1.43
C VAL A 135 -4.72 -8.56 2.71
N THR A 136 -5.38 -9.25 3.63
CA THR A 136 -4.76 -9.60 4.91
C THR A 136 -4.81 -11.11 5.09
N TRP A 137 -3.68 -11.73 5.48
CA TRP A 137 -3.61 -13.16 5.75
C TRP A 137 -2.67 -13.48 6.90
N GLY A 138 -2.80 -14.68 7.45
CA GLY A 138 -2.09 -15.10 8.66
C GLY A 138 -2.69 -14.46 9.91
N ALA A 139 -2.43 -15.06 11.06
CA ALA A 139 -2.94 -14.58 12.34
C ALA A 139 -1.83 -14.05 13.27
N ALA A 140 -0.67 -14.70 13.25
CA ALA A 140 0.46 -14.29 14.10
C ALA A 140 1.81 -14.60 13.42
N PRO A 141 2.42 -13.64 12.75
CA PRO A 141 1.96 -12.28 12.49
C PRO A 141 0.95 -12.19 11.34
N ALA A 142 0.04 -11.24 11.43
CA ALA A 142 -0.78 -10.84 10.28
C ALA A 142 0.10 -10.18 9.22
N ARG A 143 -0.15 -10.49 7.95
CA ARG A 143 0.58 -9.98 6.79
C ARG A 143 -0.38 -9.19 5.90
N TYR A 144 0.16 -8.18 5.25
CA TYR A 144 -0.60 -7.21 4.47
C TYR A 144 -0.03 -7.13 3.06
N GLY A 145 -0.89 -7.32 2.08
CA GLY A 145 -0.57 -7.18 0.66
C GLY A 145 -1.41 -6.09 0.04
N LEU A 146 -0.79 -5.29 -0.80
CA LEU A 146 -1.47 -4.29 -1.60
C LEU A 146 -1.34 -4.67 -3.07
N HIS A 147 -2.46 -4.69 -3.76
CA HIS A 147 -2.54 -5.08 -5.17
C HIS A 147 -3.31 -4.03 -5.94
N ARG A 148 -2.91 -3.81 -7.18
CA ARG A 148 -3.60 -2.92 -8.12
C ARG A 148 -4.43 -3.75 -9.08
N ILE A 149 -5.68 -3.39 -9.26
CA ILE A 149 -6.56 -4.00 -10.26
C ILE A 149 -6.09 -3.61 -11.65
N ALA A 150 -5.80 -4.60 -12.48
CA ALA A 150 -5.35 -4.41 -13.86
C ALA A 150 -6.52 -4.38 -14.86
N VAL A 151 -7.61 -5.10 -14.57
CA VAL A 151 -8.80 -5.18 -15.42
C VAL A 151 -10.02 -4.80 -14.61
N ALA A 152 -10.80 -3.84 -15.13
CA ALA A 152 -12.04 -3.40 -14.47
C ALA A 152 -13.06 -4.54 -14.39
N SER A 153 -13.79 -4.61 -13.29
CA SER A 153 -14.86 -5.59 -13.06
C SER A 153 -16.02 -4.99 -12.30
N SER A 154 -17.14 -5.69 -12.29
CA SER A 154 -18.29 -5.36 -11.45
C SER A 154 -18.77 -6.59 -10.70
N ALA A 155 -19.28 -6.36 -9.50
CA ALA A 155 -20.01 -7.41 -8.78
C ALA A 155 -21.35 -7.67 -9.44
N ASP A 156 -21.82 -8.89 -9.35
CA ASP A 156 -23.18 -9.27 -9.77
C ASP A 156 -24.23 -8.88 -8.72
N ALA A 157 -25.45 -9.32 -8.93
CA ALA A 157 -26.56 -9.07 -7.99
C ALA A 157 -26.36 -9.72 -6.61
N THR A 158 -25.47 -10.70 -6.50
CA THR A 158 -25.13 -11.41 -5.25
C THR A 158 -23.91 -10.81 -4.54
N GLY A 159 -23.27 -9.80 -5.15
CA GLY A 159 -22.06 -9.18 -4.61
C GLY A 159 -20.77 -9.94 -4.90
N LEU A 160 -20.78 -10.81 -5.92
CA LEU A 160 -19.60 -11.56 -6.36
C LEU A 160 -19.03 -10.92 -7.64
N THR A 161 -17.72 -10.64 -7.64
CA THR A 161 -17.05 -10.15 -8.86
C THR A 161 -16.69 -11.31 -9.79
N GLY A 162 -16.51 -10.98 -11.09
CA GLY A 162 -15.72 -11.82 -11.99
C GLY A 162 -14.25 -11.90 -11.57
N ALA A 163 -13.43 -12.55 -12.38
CA ALA A 163 -11.99 -12.61 -12.15
C ALA A 163 -11.37 -11.20 -12.30
N ASN A 164 -10.68 -10.76 -11.27
CA ASN A 164 -9.94 -9.50 -11.25
C ASN A 164 -8.45 -9.81 -11.40
N GLU A 165 -7.86 -9.42 -12.51
CA GLU A 165 -6.42 -9.49 -12.64
C GLU A 165 -5.75 -8.40 -11.79
N VAL A 166 -4.71 -8.79 -11.02
CA VAL A 166 -4.05 -7.91 -10.05
C VAL A 166 -2.53 -7.93 -10.19
N VAL A 167 -1.93 -6.81 -9.86
CA VAL A 167 -0.46 -6.60 -9.85
C VAL A 167 -0.06 -5.96 -8.51
N PRO A 168 0.95 -6.52 -7.83
CA PRO A 168 1.73 -7.74 -8.08
C PRO A 168 0.91 -9.02 -7.93
N ALA A 169 1.50 -10.16 -8.28
CA ALA A 169 0.88 -11.47 -8.07
C ALA A 169 0.59 -11.71 -6.58
N LEU A 170 -0.47 -12.46 -6.32
CA LEU A 170 -0.94 -12.76 -4.96
C LEU A 170 0.05 -13.68 -4.21
N PRO A 171 0.32 -13.43 -2.93
CA PRO A 171 1.21 -14.27 -2.14
C PRO A 171 0.74 -15.72 -2.09
N ALA A 172 1.68 -16.68 -2.13
CA ALA A 172 1.36 -18.10 -2.09
C ALA A 172 0.57 -18.53 -0.83
N ALA A 173 0.82 -17.85 0.29
CA ALA A 173 0.16 -18.11 1.57
C ALA A 173 -1.25 -17.48 1.69
N LEU A 174 -1.68 -16.67 0.72
CA LEU A 174 -3.02 -16.10 0.71
C LEU A 174 -4.03 -17.19 0.35
N VAL A 175 -5.11 -17.27 1.12
CA VAL A 175 -6.15 -18.30 0.98
C VAL A 175 -7.53 -17.67 0.74
N THR A 176 -8.45 -18.46 0.26
CA THR A 176 -9.87 -18.09 0.17
C THR A 176 -10.43 -17.78 1.55
N GLY A 177 -11.39 -16.86 1.62
CA GLY A 177 -11.92 -16.35 2.89
C GLY A 177 -11.07 -15.26 3.54
N SER A 178 -9.89 -14.95 3.02
CA SER A 178 -9.07 -13.82 3.49
C SER A 178 -9.80 -12.50 3.28
N GLY A 179 -9.70 -11.59 4.26
CA GLY A 179 -10.33 -10.27 4.20
C GLY A 179 -9.74 -9.39 3.10
N VAL A 180 -10.62 -8.62 2.47
CA VAL A 180 -10.29 -7.64 1.45
C VAL A 180 -10.62 -6.25 1.97
N THR A 181 -9.70 -5.31 1.82
CA THR A 181 -9.86 -3.90 2.20
C THR A 181 -9.80 -3.04 0.94
N LEU A 182 -10.83 -2.24 0.71
CA LEU A 182 -10.94 -1.35 -0.44
C LEU A 182 -10.79 0.12 -0.06
N ILE A 183 -11.14 0.47 1.18
CA ILE A 183 -10.98 1.81 1.72
C ILE A 183 -9.69 1.83 2.54
N GLU A 184 -8.84 2.79 2.25
CA GLU A 184 -7.51 2.92 2.85
C GLU A 184 -6.72 1.61 2.86
N PRO A 185 -6.56 0.96 1.70
CA PRO A 185 -5.84 -0.31 1.63
C PRO A 185 -4.36 -0.10 1.99
N VAL A 186 -3.94 -0.71 3.10
CA VAL A 186 -2.63 -0.46 3.71
C VAL A 186 -1.54 -1.40 3.21
N VAL A 187 -0.32 -0.90 3.25
CA VAL A 187 0.91 -1.69 3.26
C VAL A 187 1.56 -1.59 4.63
N LYS A 188 2.11 -2.70 5.12
CA LYS A 188 3.08 -2.65 6.22
C LYS A 188 4.42 -2.25 5.63
N ALA A 189 4.97 -1.13 6.09
CA ALA A 189 6.16 -0.51 5.54
C ALA A 189 7.26 -0.35 6.58
N MET A 190 8.48 -0.25 6.10
CA MET A 190 9.66 0.14 6.84
C MET A 190 10.29 1.34 6.15
N MET A 191 10.86 2.25 6.92
CA MET A 191 11.62 3.37 6.37
C MET A 191 12.90 2.87 5.72
N VAL A 192 13.25 3.41 4.56
CA VAL A 192 14.53 3.12 3.89
C VAL A 192 15.65 3.81 4.68
N PRO A 193 16.64 3.08 5.16
CA PRO A 193 17.75 3.68 5.90
C PRO A 193 18.48 4.76 5.09
N GLY A 194 18.72 5.91 5.74
CA GLY A 194 19.40 7.04 5.10
C GLY A 194 18.57 7.85 4.12
N SER A 195 17.28 7.55 3.94
CA SER A 195 16.40 8.30 3.01
C SER A 195 15.84 9.58 3.59
N VAL A 196 15.87 9.74 4.91
CA VAL A 196 15.31 10.94 5.56
C VAL A 196 16.11 12.17 5.18
N ARG A 197 15.40 13.15 4.65
CA ARG A 197 15.91 14.48 4.34
C ARG A 197 15.31 15.44 5.37
N PRO A 198 16.12 15.99 6.27
CA PRO A 198 15.66 17.03 7.16
C PRO A 198 15.30 18.27 6.35
N GLY A 199 14.30 19.00 6.80
CA GLY A 199 13.88 20.21 6.12
C GLY A 199 14.91 21.32 6.19
N THR A 200 14.66 22.37 5.43
CA THR A 200 15.47 23.60 5.46
C THR A 200 14.59 24.77 5.92
N LEU A 201 15.03 25.47 6.95
CA LEU A 201 14.33 26.67 7.44
C LEU A 201 14.48 27.81 6.42
N ARG A 202 13.35 28.30 5.90
CA ARG A 202 13.28 29.46 5.01
C ARG A 202 12.17 30.41 5.45
N ARG A 203 12.53 31.66 5.75
CA ARG A 203 11.56 32.71 6.13
C ARG A 203 10.59 32.29 7.25
N GLY A 204 11.09 31.55 8.25
CA GLY A 204 10.29 31.11 9.39
C GLY A 204 9.48 29.82 9.16
N LEU A 205 9.56 29.19 7.98
CA LEU A 205 8.96 27.89 7.69
C LEU A 205 10.02 26.87 7.31
N VAL A 206 9.80 25.62 7.68
CA VAL A 206 10.64 24.48 7.30
C VAL A 206 10.01 23.81 6.09
N GLU A 207 10.82 23.59 5.05
CA GLU A 207 10.41 22.99 3.78
C GLU A 207 11.33 21.84 3.39
N GLY A 208 10.80 20.86 2.62
CA GLY A 208 11.60 19.82 1.99
C GLY A 208 11.91 18.61 2.88
N ILE A 209 11.18 18.43 3.98
CA ILE A 209 11.25 17.19 4.76
C ILE A 209 10.69 16.07 3.88
N ALA A 210 11.48 15.02 3.73
CA ALA A 210 11.09 13.88 2.91
C ALA A 210 11.71 12.58 3.43
N PHE A 211 11.07 11.46 3.14
CA PHE A 211 11.60 10.12 3.39
C PHE A 211 11.04 9.10 2.41
N ASP A 212 11.76 8.00 2.27
CA ASP A 212 11.33 6.89 1.44
C ASP A 212 11.01 5.67 2.32
N PHE A 213 10.07 4.86 1.86
CA PHE A 213 9.69 3.62 2.53
C PHE A 213 9.57 2.46 1.55
N ILE A 214 9.65 1.25 2.08
CA ILE A 214 9.47 0.00 1.34
C ILE A 214 8.56 -0.94 2.11
N GLN A 215 7.70 -1.64 1.40
CA GLN A 215 6.83 -2.67 1.95
C GLN A 215 7.64 -3.80 2.58
N THR A 216 7.16 -4.31 3.71
CA THR A 216 7.65 -5.55 4.33
C THR A 216 6.53 -6.58 4.44
N LEU A 217 6.85 -7.83 4.09
CA LEU A 217 5.92 -8.97 4.17
C LEU A 217 6.15 -9.84 5.43
N ARG A 218 6.98 -9.33 6.36
CA ARG A 218 7.31 -10.02 7.62
C ARG A 218 6.34 -9.67 8.73
#